data_a60a35ae84b2e6c61011b6c1ac2f39b4
#
_entry.id   a60a35ae84b2e6c61011b6c1ac2f39b4
#
_cell.length_a   1.000
_cell.length_b   1.000
_cell.length_c   1.000
_cell.angle_alpha   90.00
_cell.angle_beta   90.00
_cell.angle_gamma   90.00
#
_symmetry.space_group_name_H-M   'P 1'
#
loop_
_entity.id
_entity.type
_entity.pdbx_description
1 polymer ?
#
loop_
_entity_poly.entity_id
_entity_poly.type
_entity_poly.pdbx_seq_one_letter_code
_entity_poly.pdbx_strand_id
1 'polypeptide(L)'
;MAFALSQNSVWAQLPTITLKTMNGAEVRTDTLSNDGKPFIIDFFATWCKPCNRELDAISEVYEEWQEETGVKIFAVSIDQAQNINKVKPLVSNHGWGYEVLLDPNSDFLRAVGGQMIPYTLIVDAKGKIVYKHSGYTDGAETEIIEKVRELLK
;
A
#
# COMPACT_ATOMS: atom_id res chain seq x y z
N MET A 1 -17.48 -32.60 -21.25
CA MET A 1 -16.74 -32.09 -20.10
C MET A 1 -16.50 -30.59 -20.29
N ALA A 2 -17.21 -29.78 -19.52
CA ALA A 2 -16.94 -28.36 -19.51
C ALA A 2 -15.70 -28.14 -18.63
N PHE A 3 -14.58 -27.82 -19.25
CA PHE A 3 -13.46 -27.26 -18.51
C PHE A 3 -13.91 -25.86 -18.08
N ALA A 4 -14.21 -25.70 -16.79
CA ALA A 4 -14.24 -24.39 -16.21
C ALA A 4 -12.82 -23.81 -16.39
N LEU A 5 -12.64 -23.01 -17.42
CA LEU A 5 -11.55 -22.08 -17.45
C LEU A 5 -11.73 -21.20 -16.23
N SER A 6 -10.98 -21.50 -15.18
CA SER A 6 -10.83 -20.52 -14.12
C SER A 6 -10.32 -19.30 -14.84
N GLN A 7 -11.18 -18.32 -14.98
CA GLN A 7 -10.75 -16.99 -15.33
C GLN A 7 -9.86 -16.58 -14.17
N ASN A 8 -8.57 -16.85 -14.31
CA ASN A 8 -7.59 -16.14 -13.53
C ASN A 8 -7.89 -14.68 -13.78
N SER A 9 -8.70 -14.13 -12.89
CA SER A 9 -8.92 -12.70 -12.93
C SER A 9 -7.55 -12.05 -13.02
N VAL A 10 -7.41 -11.07 -13.90
CA VAL A 10 -6.20 -10.28 -14.15
C VAL A 10 -5.64 -9.64 -12.86
N TRP A 11 -6.36 -9.75 -11.78
CA TRP A 11 -6.01 -9.30 -10.43
C TRP A 11 -5.17 -10.39 -9.77
N ALA A 12 -3.87 -10.32 -10.05
CA ALA A 12 -2.94 -11.31 -9.57
C ALA A 12 -2.71 -11.22 -8.06
N GLN A 13 -2.25 -12.33 -7.51
CA GLN A 13 -1.56 -12.37 -6.23
C GLN A 13 -0.40 -11.36 -6.24
N LEU A 14 0.03 -10.93 -5.06
CA LEU A 14 1.19 -10.06 -4.95
C LEU A 14 2.44 -10.74 -5.51
N PRO A 15 3.24 -10.03 -6.31
CA PRO A 15 4.50 -10.59 -6.82
C PRO A 15 5.49 -10.81 -5.67
N THR A 16 6.51 -11.62 -5.92
CA THR A 16 7.57 -11.90 -4.94
C THR A 16 8.73 -10.94 -5.17
N ILE A 17 8.81 -9.90 -4.39
CA ILE A 17 9.92 -8.94 -4.35
C ILE A 17 10.42 -8.88 -2.91
N THR A 18 11.72 -8.85 -2.70
CA THR A 18 12.30 -8.67 -1.36
C THR A 18 12.55 -7.19 -1.13
N LEU A 19 11.86 -6.63 -0.14
CA LEU A 19 12.03 -5.26 0.32
C LEU A 19 12.68 -5.25 1.70
N LYS A 20 12.99 -4.07 2.21
CA LYS A 20 13.49 -3.88 3.57
C LYS A 20 12.57 -2.97 4.35
N THR A 21 12.49 -3.21 5.64
CA THR A 21 11.92 -2.26 6.59
C THR A 21 12.90 -1.10 6.81
N MET A 22 12.45 -0.05 7.47
CA MET A 22 13.32 1.07 7.85
C MET A 22 14.47 0.66 8.78
N ASN A 23 14.35 -0.48 9.46
CA ASN A 23 15.37 -1.04 10.34
C ASN A 23 16.27 -2.07 9.65
N GLY A 24 16.09 -2.28 8.35
CA GLY A 24 16.92 -3.17 7.56
C GLY A 24 16.49 -4.64 7.52
N ALA A 25 15.38 -5.00 8.16
CA ALA A 25 14.85 -6.36 8.09
C ALA A 25 14.28 -6.63 6.70
N GLU A 26 14.48 -7.84 6.16
CA GLU A 26 13.94 -8.22 4.86
C GLU A 26 12.49 -8.67 4.98
N VAL A 27 11.69 -8.29 3.99
CA VAL A 27 10.28 -8.66 3.86
C VAL A 27 10.00 -9.06 2.43
N ARG A 28 9.41 -10.24 2.23
CA ARG A 28 8.93 -10.67 0.93
C ARG A 28 7.50 -10.17 0.72
N THR A 29 7.27 -9.52 -0.41
CA THR A 29 5.97 -8.88 -0.69
C THR A 29 4.83 -9.88 -0.84
N ASP A 30 5.10 -11.11 -1.28
CA ASP A 30 4.09 -12.17 -1.37
C ASP A 30 3.62 -12.68 -0.01
N THR A 31 4.34 -12.35 1.07
CA THR A 31 3.95 -12.71 2.44
C THR A 31 3.19 -11.61 3.18
N LEU A 32 3.02 -10.44 2.56
CA LEU A 32 2.26 -9.35 3.18
C LEU A 32 0.83 -9.81 3.48
N SER A 33 0.38 -9.58 4.69
CA SER A 33 -0.93 -10.01 5.16
C SER A 33 -1.40 -9.14 6.32
N ASN A 34 -2.66 -9.32 6.70
CA ASN A 34 -3.27 -8.60 7.82
C ASN A 34 -4.23 -9.51 8.60
N ASP A 35 -3.75 -10.67 9.03
CA ASP A 35 -4.50 -11.61 9.88
C ASP A 35 -5.90 -11.95 9.31
N GLY A 36 -5.98 -12.22 8.01
CA GLY A 36 -7.23 -12.58 7.35
C GLY A 36 -8.14 -11.39 7.05
N LYS A 37 -7.63 -10.18 7.14
CA LYS A 37 -8.35 -8.93 6.83
C LYS A 37 -7.75 -8.23 5.64
N PRO A 38 -8.50 -7.33 4.97
CA PRO A 38 -7.95 -6.51 3.91
C PRO A 38 -6.83 -5.59 4.37
N PHE A 39 -5.95 -5.22 3.45
CA PHE A 39 -4.91 -4.24 3.70
C PHE A 39 -4.68 -3.37 2.47
N ILE A 40 -4.03 -2.25 2.70
CA ILE A 40 -3.72 -1.24 1.69
C ILE A 40 -2.21 -1.19 1.51
N ILE A 41 -1.78 -1.07 0.25
CA ILE A 41 -0.39 -0.75 -0.08
C ILE A 41 -0.41 0.62 -0.75
N ASP A 42 0.34 1.57 -0.19
CA ASP A 42 0.39 2.94 -0.68
C ASP A 42 1.84 3.30 -0.99
N PHE A 43 2.14 3.52 -2.28
CA PHE A 43 3.48 3.89 -2.73
C PHE A 43 3.66 5.40 -2.67
N PHE A 44 4.75 5.82 -2.07
CA PHE A 44 5.08 7.24 -1.87
C PHE A 44 6.58 7.49 -2.03
N ALA A 45 6.96 8.75 -1.96
CA ALA A 45 8.36 9.16 -1.79
C ALA A 45 8.40 10.41 -0.91
N THR A 46 9.51 10.64 -0.23
CA THR A 46 9.66 11.80 0.67
C THR A 46 9.50 13.14 -0.08
N TRP A 47 9.87 13.17 -1.35
CA TRP A 47 9.77 14.36 -2.21
C TRP A 47 8.41 14.52 -2.92
N CYS A 48 7.50 13.58 -2.73
CA CYS A 48 6.19 13.60 -3.41
C CYS A 48 5.15 14.32 -2.56
N LYS A 49 4.83 15.56 -2.90
CA LYS A 49 3.86 16.38 -2.14
C LYS A 49 2.46 15.80 -2.09
N PRO A 50 1.84 15.37 -3.22
CA PRO A 50 0.51 14.76 -3.14
C PRO A 50 0.49 13.45 -2.35
N CYS A 51 1.59 12.67 -2.37
CA CYS A 51 1.72 11.48 -1.53
C CYS A 51 1.65 11.84 -0.04
N ASN A 52 2.40 12.86 0.35
CA ASN A 52 2.45 13.30 1.75
C ASN A 52 1.09 13.84 2.21
N ARG A 53 0.39 14.58 1.34
CA ARG A 53 -0.97 15.04 1.65
C ARG A 53 -1.95 13.89 1.85
N GLU A 54 -1.89 12.87 0.99
CA GLU A 54 -2.73 11.69 1.12
C GLU A 54 -2.46 10.96 2.43
N LEU A 55 -1.20 10.66 2.72
CA LEU A 55 -0.82 9.94 3.93
C LEU A 55 -1.12 10.75 5.20
N ASP A 56 -1.00 12.07 5.16
CA ASP A 56 -1.42 12.94 6.26
C ASP A 56 -2.94 12.89 6.48
N ALA A 57 -3.71 12.99 5.39
CA ALA A 57 -5.17 12.93 5.48
C ALA A 57 -5.65 11.59 6.04
N ILE A 58 -5.06 10.49 5.58
CA ILE A 58 -5.38 9.16 6.10
C ILE A 58 -4.96 9.04 7.57
N SER A 59 -3.81 9.58 7.94
CA SER A 59 -3.31 9.52 9.31
C SER A 59 -4.30 10.08 10.33
N GLU A 60 -5.04 11.11 9.96
CA GLU A 60 -6.06 11.73 10.82
C GLU A 60 -7.23 10.78 11.13
N VAL A 61 -7.53 9.84 10.23
CA VAL A 61 -8.68 8.93 10.34
C VAL A 61 -8.27 7.46 10.43
N TYR A 62 -6.98 7.16 10.44
CA TYR A 62 -6.48 5.79 10.37
C TYR A 62 -6.93 4.95 11.56
N GLU A 63 -6.89 5.50 12.76
CA GLU A 63 -7.34 4.79 13.95
C GLU A 63 -8.82 4.41 13.84
N GLU A 64 -9.67 5.32 13.36
CA GLU A 64 -11.09 5.04 13.12
C GLU A 64 -11.27 3.96 12.06
N TRP A 65 -10.50 4.00 10.99
CA TRP A 65 -10.54 2.98 9.94
C TRP A 65 -10.18 1.60 10.49
N GLN A 66 -9.17 1.55 11.37
CA GLN A 66 -8.73 0.30 11.99
C GLN A 66 -9.78 -0.24 12.97
N GLU A 67 -10.40 0.62 13.76
CA GLU A 67 -11.48 0.22 14.67
C GLU A 67 -12.68 -0.33 13.89
N GLU A 68 -13.03 0.31 12.79
CA GLU A 68 -14.19 -0.08 11.98
C GLU A 68 -13.93 -1.33 11.15
N THR A 69 -12.78 -1.44 10.50
CA THR A 69 -12.52 -2.44 9.46
C THR A 69 -11.36 -3.38 9.77
N GLY A 70 -10.51 -3.03 10.72
CA GLY A 70 -9.25 -3.75 10.96
C GLY A 70 -8.21 -3.55 9.86
N VAL A 71 -8.42 -2.63 8.93
CA VAL A 71 -7.51 -2.40 7.80
C VAL A 71 -6.12 -1.97 8.28
N LYS A 72 -5.09 -2.39 7.56
CA LYS A 72 -3.70 -2.04 7.79
C LYS A 72 -3.12 -1.40 6.54
N ILE A 73 -2.24 -0.45 6.71
CA ILE A 73 -1.55 0.21 5.59
C ILE A 73 -0.06 -0.11 5.64
N PHE A 74 0.44 -0.61 4.50
CA PHE A 74 1.87 -0.68 4.22
C PHE A 74 2.20 0.50 3.31
N ALA A 75 2.96 1.45 3.83
CA ALA A 75 3.46 2.58 3.05
C ALA A 75 4.82 2.20 2.46
N VAL A 76 4.92 2.18 1.15
CA VAL A 76 6.11 1.71 0.44
C VAL A 76 6.80 2.91 -0.20
N SER A 77 8.00 3.23 0.29
CA SER A 77 8.79 4.33 -0.25
C SER A 77 9.56 3.88 -1.49
N ILE A 78 9.47 4.68 -2.55
CA ILE A 78 10.32 4.51 -3.74
C ILE A 78 11.51 5.47 -3.74
N ASP A 79 11.81 6.10 -2.61
CA ASP A 79 13.04 6.89 -2.48
C ASP A 79 14.24 6.05 -2.87
N GLN A 80 15.07 6.58 -3.75
CA GLN A 80 16.28 5.90 -4.21
C GLN A 80 17.33 5.82 -3.09
N ALA A 81 18.32 4.97 -3.27
CA ALA A 81 19.32 4.66 -2.24
C ALA A 81 19.93 5.90 -1.59
N GLN A 82 20.19 6.97 -2.35
CA GLN A 82 20.76 8.20 -1.82
C GLN A 82 19.80 8.99 -0.92
N ASN A 83 18.49 8.71 -0.99
CA ASN A 83 17.45 9.40 -0.23
C ASN A 83 16.78 8.54 0.85
N ILE A 84 17.14 7.27 0.95
CA ILE A 84 16.52 6.34 1.91
C ILE A 84 16.58 6.89 3.35
N ASN A 85 17.66 7.56 3.72
CA ASN A 85 17.83 8.09 5.06
C ASN A 85 16.84 9.21 5.41
N LYS A 86 16.11 9.74 4.42
CA LYS A 86 15.08 10.75 4.63
C LYS A 86 13.73 10.17 5.04
N VAL A 87 13.53 8.86 4.81
CA VAL A 87 12.23 8.21 5.02
C VAL A 87 11.86 8.17 6.49
N LYS A 88 12.71 7.63 7.33
CA LYS A 88 12.43 7.49 8.76
C LYS A 88 12.16 8.83 9.46
N PRO A 89 12.97 9.88 9.26
CA PRO A 89 12.68 11.20 9.82
C PRO A 89 11.33 11.77 9.33
N LEU A 90 11.00 11.61 8.06
CA LEU A 90 9.72 12.09 7.53
C LEU A 90 8.55 11.40 8.22
N VAL A 91 8.58 10.07 8.28
CA VAL A 91 7.52 9.27 8.93
C VAL A 91 7.36 9.68 10.39
N SER A 92 8.46 9.84 11.10
CA SER A 92 8.47 10.26 12.50
C SER A 92 7.91 11.67 12.68
N ASN A 93 8.35 12.60 11.84
CA ASN A 93 7.90 14.01 11.93
C ASN A 93 6.42 14.18 11.61
N HIS A 94 5.89 13.38 10.69
CA HIS A 94 4.47 13.40 10.36
C HIS A 94 3.61 12.57 11.32
N GLY A 95 4.23 11.76 12.18
CA GLY A 95 3.51 10.92 13.14
C GLY A 95 2.72 9.79 12.49
N TRP A 96 3.14 9.31 11.32
CA TRP A 96 2.45 8.23 10.63
C TRP A 96 2.64 6.89 11.34
N GLY A 97 1.54 6.18 11.60
CA GLY A 97 1.53 4.86 12.24
C GLY A 97 1.52 3.68 11.26
N TYR A 98 1.86 3.90 10.01
CA TYR A 98 1.89 2.86 8.97
C TYR A 98 3.11 1.96 9.11
N GLU A 99 3.00 0.72 8.63
CA GLU A 99 4.20 -0.09 8.39
C GLU A 99 4.88 0.40 7.12
N VAL A 100 6.17 0.71 7.20
CA VAL A 100 6.92 1.30 6.09
C VAL A 100 7.90 0.30 5.53
N LEU A 101 7.87 0.14 4.20
CA LEU A 101 8.80 -0.69 3.44
C LEU A 101 9.56 0.19 2.45
N LEU A 102 10.73 -0.27 2.06
CA LEU A 102 11.62 0.47 1.16
C LEU A 102 11.77 -0.28 -0.17
N ASP A 103 11.46 0.41 -1.26
CA ASP A 103 11.52 -0.09 -2.64
C ASP A 103 12.40 0.83 -3.50
N PRO A 104 13.72 0.90 -3.21
CA PRO A 104 14.61 1.93 -3.76
C PRO A 104 14.80 1.86 -5.27
N ASN A 105 14.52 0.73 -5.88
CA ASN A 105 14.64 0.55 -7.33
C ASN A 105 13.27 0.55 -8.02
N SER A 106 12.19 0.81 -7.28
CA SER A 106 10.81 0.72 -7.77
C SER A 106 10.43 -0.64 -8.36
N ASP A 107 11.09 -1.71 -7.92
CA ASP A 107 10.84 -3.06 -8.43
C ASP A 107 9.43 -3.53 -8.09
N PHE A 108 8.99 -3.28 -6.86
CA PHE A 108 7.64 -3.63 -6.42
C PHE A 108 6.58 -2.76 -7.09
N LEU A 109 6.83 -1.45 -7.16
CA LEU A 109 5.92 -0.53 -7.84
C LEU A 109 5.66 -0.98 -9.29
N ARG A 110 6.72 -1.27 -10.04
CA ARG A 110 6.59 -1.74 -11.43
C ARG A 110 5.90 -3.09 -11.51
N ALA A 111 6.24 -4.02 -10.62
CA ALA A 111 5.67 -5.36 -10.63
C ALA A 111 4.15 -5.36 -10.42
N VAL A 112 3.60 -4.37 -9.72
CA VAL A 112 2.15 -4.23 -9.52
C VAL A 112 1.51 -3.21 -10.47
N GLY A 113 2.23 -2.80 -11.51
CA GLY A 113 1.70 -1.96 -12.59
C GLY A 113 1.68 -0.47 -12.31
N GLY A 114 2.39 0.00 -11.27
CA GLY A 114 2.47 1.41 -10.95
C GLY A 114 3.40 2.17 -11.90
N GLN A 115 2.95 3.33 -12.37
CA GLN A 115 3.72 4.21 -13.25
C GLN A 115 3.97 5.58 -12.63
N MET A 116 3.19 5.93 -11.62
CA MET A 116 3.29 7.21 -10.93
C MET A 116 2.88 7.04 -9.47
N ILE A 117 3.26 7.98 -8.63
CA ILE A 117 2.87 8.02 -7.21
C ILE A 117 2.07 9.31 -6.91
N PRO A 118 1.19 9.30 -5.91
CA PRO A 118 0.85 8.15 -5.09
C PRO A 118 0.14 7.06 -5.91
N TYR A 119 0.41 5.81 -5.58
CA TYR A 119 -0.24 4.65 -6.19
C TYR A 119 -0.75 3.76 -5.06
N THR A 120 -2.04 3.48 -5.07
CA THR A 120 -2.72 2.80 -3.97
C THR A 120 -3.31 1.49 -4.46
N LEU A 121 -3.04 0.42 -3.73
CA LEU A 121 -3.63 -0.90 -3.94
C LEU A 121 -4.45 -1.27 -2.72
N ILE A 122 -5.59 -1.93 -2.96
CA ILE A 122 -6.31 -2.65 -1.90
C ILE A 122 -6.19 -4.13 -2.18
N VAL A 123 -5.78 -4.87 -1.15
CA VAL A 123 -5.58 -6.32 -1.20
C VAL A 123 -6.60 -6.97 -0.27
N ASP A 124 -7.32 -7.98 -0.76
CA ASP A 124 -8.31 -8.66 0.04
C ASP A 124 -7.69 -9.63 1.06
N ALA A 125 -8.53 -10.25 1.88
CA ALA A 125 -8.11 -11.18 2.92
C ALA A 125 -7.37 -12.42 2.38
N LYS A 126 -7.48 -12.69 1.08
CA LYS A 126 -6.84 -13.82 0.40
C LYS A 126 -5.53 -13.45 -0.30
N GLY A 127 -5.09 -12.19 -0.15
CA GLY A 127 -3.89 -11.69 -0.80
C GLY A 127 -4.06 -11.27 -2.25
N LYS A 128 -5.29 -11.07 -2.70
CA LYS A 128 -5.60 -10.69 -4.07
C LYS A 128 -5.78 -9.18 -4.18
N ILE A 129 -5.12 -8.56 -5.17
CA ILE A 129 -5.30 -7.14 -5.47
C ILE A 129 -6.69 -6.96 -6.07
N VAL A 130 -7.54 -6.14 -5.45
CA VAL A 130 -8.92 -5.91 -5.87
C VAL A 130 -9.21 -4.47 -6.27
N TYR A 131 -8.28 -3.56 -6.07
CA TYR A 131 -8.43 -2.14 -6.39
C TYR A 131 -7.07 -1.51 -6.63
N LYS A 132 -7.00 -0.63 -7.61
CA LYS A 132 -5.81 0.17 -7.95
C LYS A 132 -6.23 1.61 -8.23
N HIS A 133 -5.47 2.56 -7.71
CA HIS A 133 -5.71 3.98 -7.97
C HIS A 133 -4.38 4.73 -8.03
N SER A 134 -4.26 5.64 -9.01
CA SER A 134 -3.09 6.52 -9.16
C SER A 134 -3.48 7.96 -8.91
N GLY A 135 -2.60 8.70 -8.24
CA GLY A 135 -2.81 10.11 -7.97
C GLY A 135 -3.62 10.37 -6.71
N TYR A 136 -3.65 11.63 -6.30
CA TYR A 136 -4.41 12.07 -5.13
C TYR A 136 -4.93 13.49 -5.34
N THR A 137 -6.21 13.67 -5.03
CA THR A 137 -6.84 14.96 -4.84
C THR A 137 -7.49 14.98 -3.46
N ASP A 138 -7.59 16.15 -2.84
CA ASP A 138 -8.11 16.28 -1.47
C ASP A 138 -9.48 15.62 -1.35
N GLY A 139 -9.63 14.73 -0.36
CA GLY A 139 -10.86 13.97 -0.11
C GLY A 139 -10.92 12.61 -0.82
N ALA A 140 -9.98 12.29 -1.72
CA ALA A 140 -9.98 11.03 -2.45
C ALA A 140 -9.78 9.81 -1.54
N GLU A 141 -9.21 9.99 -0.35
CA GLU A 141 -9.04 8.92 0.64
C GLU A 141 -10.36 8.29 1.07
N THR A 142 -11.47 9.00 0.96
CA THR A 142 -12.79 8.45 1.30
C THR A 142 -13.19 7.31 0.39
N GLU A 143 -12.80 7.33 -0.88
CA GLU A 143 -13.05 6.24 -1.81
C GLU A 143 -12.31 4.97 -1.40
N ILE A 144 -11.09 5.11 -0.89
CA ILE A 144 -10.27 3.99 -0.44
C ILE A 144 -10.98 3.22 0.68
N ILE A 145 -11.44 3.91 1.72
CA ILE A 145 -12.10 3.22 2.83
C ILE A 145 -13.45 2.64 2.43
N GLU A 146 -14.17 3.26 1.53
CA GLU A 146 -15.43 2.71 1.01
C GLU A 146 -15.20 1.39 0.27
N LYS A 147 -14.13 1.29 -0.51
CA LYS A 147 -13.75 0.03 -1.18
C LYS A 147 -13.39 -1.05 -0.17
N VAL A 148 -12.68 -0.70 0.90
CA VAL A 148 -12.39 -1.64 1.99
C VAL A 148 -13.69 -2.11 2.65
N ARG A 149 -14.62 -1.20 2.93
CA ARG A 149 -15.92 -1.54 3.52
C ARG A 149 -16.70 -2.54 2.64
N GLU A 150 -16.66 -2.37 1.32
CA GLU A 150 -17.30 -3.29 0.38
C GLU A 150 -16.79 -4.72 0.52
N LEU A 151 -15.50 -4.89 0.83
CA LEU A 151 -14.90 -6.22 1.01
C LEU A 151 -15.36 -6.92 2.29
N LEU A 152 -15.95 -6.19 3.24
CA LEU A 152 -16.38 -6.70 4.54
C LEU A 152 -17.87 -7.03 4.59
N LYS A 153 -18.58 -6.80 3.51
CA LYS A 153 -20.03 -7.12 3.40
C LYS A 153 -20.25 -8.59 3.10
#